data_e9c5027320df01b7762f3a7425d51c09
#
_entry.id   e9c5027320df01b7762f3a7425d51c09
#
_cell.length_a   1.000
_cell.length_b   1.000
_cell.length_c   1.000
_cell.angle_alpha   90.00
_cell.angle_beta   90.00
_cell.angle_gamma   90.00
#
_symmetry.space_group_name_H-M   'P 1'
#
loop_
_entity.id
_entity.type
_entity.pdbx_description
1 polymer ?
#
loop_
_entity_poly.entity_id
_entity_poly.type
_entity_poly.pdbx_seq_one_letter_code
_entity_poly.pdbx_strand_id
1 'polypeptide(L)'
;MFNIGFRAHDFGSFNSASELANVVSEVKSPAVIQLALNKVIPSARKWTQWDEEYISSIREDLAAKGVSAAVVGCYINPVHPDKDEREQQLQRFKRSLELNKAFGCKVVGTETGSWTPKITYSPETYEEKVFETLLNSIDFMLNQAIKNDAICAIEPVAFPHTMCTVERTVRVLDKFQDEHLKLIFDPINLVPRLGIPELDGSYRAIPSQEAQLNYITTCLDAFKERLCIIHCKDYILNEDGLKKGDLPVTTGVFRWDLFFKELRKRNLYVPILLENHNPKTLKETLATLNKF
;
A
#
# COMPACT_ATOMS: atom_id res chain seq x y z
N MET A 1 -15.45 14.44 -3.22
CA MET A 1 -14.67 13.81 -4.32
C MET A 1 -13.46 13.15 -3.68
N PHE A 2 -13.08 11.94 -4.10
CA PHE A 2 -11.91 11.26 -3.58
C PHE A 2 -10.61 11.91 -4.06
N ASN A 3 -9.58 11.92 -3.20
CA ASN A 3 -8.25 12.37 -3.58
C ASN A 3 -7.48 11.20 -4.22
N ILE A 4 -7.58 11.08 -5.55
CA ILE A 4 -6.92 10.03 -6.32
C ILE A 4 -5.53 10.52 -6.72
N GLY A 5 -4.52 9.72 -6.44
CA GLY A 5 -3.11 9.93 -6.76
C GLY A 5 -2.46 8.67 -7.33
N PHE A 6 -1.14 8.54 -7.20
CA PHE A 6 -0.38 7.57 -7.97
C PHE A 6 0.74 6.92 -7.16
N ARG A 7 1.07 5.67 -7.50
CA ARG A 7 2.34 5.08 -7.11
C ARG A 7 3.46 5.66 -8.00
N ALA A 8 4.40 6.41 -7.40
CA ALA A 8 5.37 7.21 -8.15
C ALA A 8 6.25 6.39 -9.10
N HIS A 9 6.71 5.21 -8.68
CA HIS A 9 7.62 4.39 -9.50
C HIS A 9 6.94 3.70 -10.69
N ASP A 10 5.63 3.78 -10.84
CA ASP A 10 4.94 3.34 -12.06
C ASP A 10 5.15 4.32 -13.24
N PHE A 11 5.56 5.57 -12.95
CA PHE A 11 5.96 6.51 -13.99
C PHE A 11 7.36 6.21 -14.57
N GLY A 12 8.11 5.33 -13.91
CA GLY A 12 9.48 4.96 -14.29
C GLY A 12 10.52 5.40 -13.26
N SER A 13 11.77 5.52 -13.70
CA SER A 13 12.90 5.97 -12.89
C SER A 13 13.39 7.34 -13.37
N PHE A 14 13.76 8.19 -12.43
CA PHE A 14 14.16 9.58 -12.67
C PHE A 14 15.53 9.87 -12.03
N ASN A 15 16.20 10.92 -12.51
CA ASN A 15 17.45 11.38 -11.91
C ASN A 15 17.23 12.35 -10.74
N SER A 16 16.05 12.97 -10.66
CA SER A 16 15.71 13.94 -9.62
C SER A 16 14.21 13.94 -9.26
N ALA A 17 13.88 14.50 -8.11
CA ALA A 17 12.50 14.73 -7.69
C ALA A 17 11.79 15.75 -8.60
N SER A 18 12.52 16.71 -9.13
CA SER A 18 12.00 17.70 -10.09
C SER A 18 11.55 17.05 -11.41
N GLU A 19 12.31 16.09 -11.95
CA GLU A 19 11.91 15.33 -13.13
C GLU A 19 10.64 14.51 -12.88
N LEU A 20 10.56 13.80 -11.76
CA LEU A 20 9.36 13.08 -11.34
C LEU A 20 8.16 14.03 -11.23
N ALA A 21 8.34 15.17 -10.55
CA ALA A 21 7.28 16.15 -10.33
C ALA A 21 6.71 16.70 -11.65
N ASN A 22 7.59 16.97 -12.65
CA ASN A 22 7.16 17.40 -13.97
C ASN A 22 6.22 16.38 -14.62
N VAL A 23 6.63 15.10 -14.68
CA VAL A 23 5.84 14.03 -15.32
C VAL A 23 4.50 13.79 -14.59
N VAL A 24 4.51 13.77 -13.26
CA VAL A 24 3.28 13.60 -12.47
C VAL A 24 2.32 14.76 -12.68
N SER A 25 2.84 16.01 -12.66
CA SER A 25 2.01 17.23 -12.78
C SER A 25 1.36 17.38 -14.16
N GLU A 26 1.94 16.81 -15.22
CA GLU A 26 1.33 16.75 -16.57
C GLU A 26 0.06 15.88 -16.61
N VAL A 27 -0.02 14.88 -15.72
CA VAL A 27 -1.20 14.04 -15.59
C VAL A 27 -2.24 14.69 -14.70
N LYS A 28 -1.83 15.17 -13.53
CA LYS A 28 -2.69 15.82 -12.54
C LYS A 28 -1.90 16.77 -11.65
N SER A 29 -2.45 17.97 -11.43
CA SER A 29 -1.93 18.94 -10.45
C SER A 29 -3.13 19.67 -9.80
N PRO A 30 -3.21 19.73 -8.45
CA PRO A 30 -2.32 19.08 -7.49
C PRO A 30 -2.47 17.55 -7.49
N ALA A 31 -1.39 16.85 -7.18
CA ALA A 31 -1.35 15.39 -7.12
C ALA A 31 -0.73 14.89 -5.81
N VAL A 32 -1.19 13.72 -5.34
CA VAL A 32 -0.57 12.99 -4.24
C VAL A 32 0.06 11.71 -4.76
N ILE A 33 1.20 11.30 -4.16
CA ILE A 33 1.93 10.11 -4.59
C ILE A 33 2.32 9.22 -3.42
N GLN A 34 2.52 7.93 -3.70
CA GLN A 34 3.32 7.04 -2.87
C GLN A 34 4.78 7.20 -3.30
N LEU A 35 5.60 7.71 -2.40
CA LEU A 35 7.01 7.97 -2.65
C LEU A 35 7.89 6.86 -2.06
N ALA A 36 8.32 5.90 -2.89
CA ALA A 36 9.39 4.96 -2.54
C ALA A 36 10.71 5.50 -3.15
N LEU A 37 11.40 6.38 -2.42
CA LEU A 37 12.45 7.26 -2.94
C LEU A 37 13.49 6.52 -3.79
N ASN A 38 14.12 5.48 -3.26
CA ASN A 38 15.17 4.75 -3.99
C ASN A 38 14.65 3.84 -5.11
N LYS A 39 13.31 3.60 -5.19
CA LYS A 39 12.72 2.91 -6.35
C LYS A 39 12.49 3.87 -7.52
N VAL A 40 12.12 5.11 -7.23
CA VAL A 40 11.80 6.10 -8.25
C VAL A 40 12.99 6.97 -8.65
N ILE A 41 13.95 7.19 -7.72
CA ILE A 41 15.22 7.89 -7.97
C ILE A 41 16.36 6.96 -7.51
N PRO A 42 16.83 6.04 -8.38
CA PRO A 42 17.87 5.06 -8.01
C PRO A 42 19.18 5.69 -7.53
N SER A 43 19.50 6.90 -8.02
CA SER A 43 20.67 7.70 -7.64
C SER A 43 20.52 8.43 -6.31
N ALA A 44 19.33 8.39 -5.66
CA ALA A 44 19.13 9.01 -4.36
C ALA A 44 20.10 8.44 -3.32
N ARG A 45 20.47 9.29 -2.36
CA ARG A 45 21.34 8.88 -1.23
C ARG A 45 20.78 7.63 -0.57
N LYS A 46 21.67 6.76 -0.07
CA LYS A 46 21.25 5.62 0.75
C LYS A 46 20.54 6.13 2.01
N TRP A 47 19.60 5.36 2.54
CA TRP A 47 18.81 5.74 3.72
C TRP A 47 19.67 6.10 4.95
N THR A 48 20.87 5.51 5.08
CA THR A 48 21.85 5.83 6.14
C THR A 48 22.46 7.22 5.99
N GLN A 49 22.29 7.88 4.86
CA GLN A 49 22.80 9.21 4.53
C GLN A 49 21.67 10.25 4.43
N TRP A 50 20.42 9.85 4.73
CA TRP A 50 19.31 10.78 4.73
C TRP A 50 19.40 11.70 5.95
N ASP A 51 19.28 12.97 5.72
CA ASP A 51 19.12 14.02 6.72
C ASP A 51 17.91 14.91 6.38
N GLU A 52 17.55 15.82 7.29
CA GLU A 52 16.38 16.69 7.11
C GLU A 52 16.54 17.62 5.90
N GLU A 53 17.73 18.16 5.67
CA GLU A 53 18.01 19.08 4.56
C GLU A 53 17.80 18.37 3.22
N TYR A 54 18.41 17.19 3.05
CA TYR A 54 18.29 16.41 1.82
C TYR A 54 16.83 15.98 1.54
N ILE A 55 16.12 15.49 2.54
CA ILE A 55 14.72 15.06 2.35
C ILE A 55 13.80 16.27 2.13
N SER A 56 14.05 17.39 2.79
CA SER A 56 13.31 18.65 2.54
C SER A 56 13.51 19.14 1.11
N SER A 57 14.72 19.06 0.55
CA SER A 57 14.95 19.44 -0.84
C SER A 57 14.14 18.57 -1.83
N ILE A 58 14.02 17.26 -1.57
CA ILE A 58 13.16 16.37 -2.36
C ILE A 58 11.69 16.81 -2.28
N ARG A 59 11.19 17.11 -1.08
CA ARG A 59 9.82 17.61 -0.88
C ARG A 59 9.58 18.92 -1.62
N GLU A 60 10.52 19.85 -1.56
CA GLU A 60 10.42 21.17 -2.20
C GLU A 60 10.39 21.07 -3.72
N ASP A 61 11.22 20.22 -4.31
CA ASP A 61 11.20 19.91 -5.73
C ASP A 61 9.83 19.35 -6.18
N LEU A 62 9.24 18.43 -5.41
CA LEU A 62 7.91 17.90 -5.69
C LEU A 62 6.84 19.00 -5.55
N ALA A 63 6.89 19.76 -4.47
CA ALA A 63 5.91 20.82 -4.16
C ALA A 63 5.91 21.95 -5.17
N ALA A 64 7.06 22.27 -5.80
CA ALA A 64 7.17 23.27 -6.85
C ALA A 64 6.27 22.99 -8.07
N LYS A 65 5.80 21.76 -8.22
CA LYS A 65 4.85 21.33 -9.28
C LYS A 65 3.49 20.88 -8.73
N GLY A 66 3.21 21.18 -7.46
CA GLY A 66 1.96 20.77 -6.81
C GLY A 66 1.87 19.27 -6.54
N VAL A 67 3.01 18.57 -6.40
CA VAL A 67 3.07 17.14 -6.05
C VAL A 67 3.46 17.01 -4.59
N SER A 68 2.80 16.11 -3.85
CA SER A 68 3.11 15.81 -2.46
C SER A 68 3.03 14.31 -2.16
N ALA A 69 3.76 13.85 -1.14
CA ALA A 69 3.66 12.47 -0.70
C ALA A 69 2.41 12.27 0.17
N ALA A 70 1.56 11.29 -0.17
CA ALA A 70 0.50 10.78 0.69
C ALA A 70 1.01 9.66 1.61
N VAL A 71 2.01 8.92 1.15
CA VAL A 71 2.70 7.88 1.91
C VAL A 71 4.16 7.77 1.47
N VAL A 72 5.06 7.65 2.42
CA VAL A 72 6.47 7.26 2.18
C VAL A 72 6.53 5.73 2.17
N GLY A 73 6.79 5.17 0.99
CA GLY A 73 6.92 3.71 0.82
C GLY A 73 8.30 3.22 1.29
N CYS A 74 8.34 2.59 2.46
CA CYS A 74 9.53 1.97 3.01
C CYS A 74 9.37 0.44 3.06
N TYR A 75 9.45 -0.21 1.90
CA TYR A 75 9.23 -1.64 1.77
C TYR A 75 10.37 -2.43 2.43
N ILE A 76 10.03 -3.09 3.53
CA ILE A 76 10.91 -3.96 4.31
C ILE A 76 10.30 -5.36 4.42
N ASN A 77 11.11 -6.34 4.84
CA ASN A 77 10.62 -7.65 5.27
C ASN A 77 10.67 -7.73 6.81
N PRO A 78 9.59 -7.33 7.52
CA PRO A 78 9.56 -7.29 8.98
C PRO A 78 9.59 -8.68 9.64
N VAL A 79 9.52 -9.75 8.84
CA VAL A 79 9.67 -11.14 9.26
C VAL A 79 10.85 -11.83 8.59
N HIS A 80 11.85 -11.08 8.15
CA HIS A 80 13.05 -11.67 7.55
C HIS A 80 13.66 -12.74 8.49
N PRO A 81 13.98 -13.96 7.99
CA PRO A 81 14.44 -15.05 8.85
C PRO A 81 15.79 -14.72 9.53
N ASP A 82 16.69 -14.04 8.83
CA ASP A 82 17.91 -13.51 9.41
C ASP A 82 17.58 -12.31 10.31
N LYS A 83 17.98 -12.40 11.58
CA LYS A 83 17.67 -11.39 12.60
C LYS A 83 18.40 -10.07 12.36
N ASP A 84 19.66 -10.11 11.90
CA ASP A 84 20.46 -8.91 11.70
C ASP A 84 19.96 -8.12 10.49
N GLU A 85 19.61 -8.81 9.40
CA GLU A 85 18.98 -8.22 8.23
C GLU A 85 17.61 -7.63 8.60
N ARG A 86 16.80 -8.31 9.41
CA ARG A 86 15.51 -7.80 9.88
C ARG A 86 15.71 -6.52 10.69
N GLU A 87 16.67 -6.49 11.61
CA GLU A 87 16.98 -5.31 12.41
C GLU A 87 17.40 -4.12 11.53
N GLN A 88 18.30 -4.33 10.56
CA GLN A 88 18.69 -3.27 9.63
C GLN A 88 17.50 -2.71 8.85
N GLN A 89 16.57 -3.57 8.42
CA GLN A 89 15.37 -3.15 7.71
C GLN A 89 14.42 -2.36 8.63
N LEU A 90 14.28 -2.75 9.89
CA LEU A 90 13.52 -2.01 10.89
C LEU A 90 14.16 -0.64 11.19
N GLN A 91 15.49 -0.54 11.23
CA GLN A 91 16.19 0.75 11.37
C GLN A 91 15.95 1.66 10.16
N ARG A 92 15.83 1.11 8.94
CA ARG A 92 15.44 1.88 7.75
C ARG A 92 14.02 2.43 7.88
N PHE A 93 13.08 1.64 8.38
CA PHE A 93 11.70 2.08 8.61
C PHE A 93 11.66 3.18 9.68
N LYS A 94 12.37 2.99 10.81
CA LYS A 94 12.54 3.99 11.85
C LYS A 94 13.07 5.31 11.27
N ARG A 95 14.13 5.26 10.42
CA ARG A 95 14.68 6.47 9.80
C ARG A 95 13.66 7.21 8.95
N SER A 96 12.81 6.50 8.23
CA SER A 96 11.72 7.12 7.46
C SER A 96 10.68 7.80 8.37
N LEU A 97 10.36 7.21 9.53
CA LEU A 97 9.48 7.83 10.53
C LEU A 97 10.10 9.08 11.16
N GLU A 98 11.39 9.06 11.50
CA GLU A 98 12.11 10.22 12.04
C GLU A 98 12.08 11.42 11.08
N LEU A 99 12.10 11.16 9.78
CA LEU A 99 12.11 12.17 8.71
C LEU A 99 10.73 12.55 8.19
N ASN A 100 9.64 12.11 8.84
CA ASN A 100 8.27 12.35 8.37
C ASN A 100 7.97 13.84 8.10
N LYS A 101 8.47 14.74 8.96
CA LYS A 101 8.28 16.19 8.80
C LYS A 101 9.06 16.73 7.60
N ALA A 102 10.28 16.25 7.39
CA ALA A 102 11.09 16.62 6.22
C ALA A 102 10.43 16.14 4.90
N PHE A 103 9.87 14.92 4.88
CA PHE A 103 9.06 14.45 3.76
C PHE A 103 7.74 15.23 3.57
N GLY A 104 7.29 15.95 4.59
CA GLY A 104 5.95 16.57 4.62
C GLY A 104 4.83 15.52 4.60
N CYS A 105 5.10 14.32 5.10
CA CYS A 105 4.19 13.17 5.07
C CYS A 105 4.26 12.38 6.37
N LYS A 106 3.15 12.32 7.11
CA LYS A 106 3.10 11.57 8.37
C LYS A 106 3.06 10.04 8.19
N VAL A 107 2.63 9.56 7.02
CA VAL A 107 2.39 8.13 6.78
C VAL A 107 3.65 7.48 6.20
N VAL A 108 4.18 6.48 6.91
CA VAL A 108 5.24 5.59 6.41
C VAL A 108 4.66 4.19 6.29
N GLY A 109 4.75 3.61 5.09
CA GLY A 109 4.09 2.35 4.75
C GLY A 109 5.03 1.23 4.37
N THR A 110 4.65 -0.02 4.74
CA THR A 110 5.33 -1.25 4.32
C THR A 110 4.35 -2.41 4.22
N GLU A 111 4.72 -3.42 3.43
CA GLU A 111 4.11 -4.74 3.42
C GLU A 111 4.58 -5.60 4.62
N THR A 112 4.03 -6.81 4.76
CA THR A 112 4.25 -7.66 5.94
C THR A 112 5.28 -8.76 5.76
N GLY A 113 5.83 -8.92 4.55
CA GLY A 113 6.93 -9.83 4.28
C GLY A 113 6.62 -11.32 4.38
N SER A 114 7.64 -12.14 4.13
CA SER A 114 7.61 -13.59 4.21
C SER A 114 8.84 -14.13 4.93
N TRP A 115 8.75 -15.37 5.46
CA TRP A 115 9.85 -16.03 6.16
C TRP A 115 10.90 -16.58 5.19
N THR A 116 11.37 -15.67 4.31
CA THR A 116 12.37 -15.96 3.26
C THR A 116 13.26 -14.75 3.05
N PRO A 117 14.53 -14.91 2.61
CA PRO A 117 15.41 -13.76 2.34
C PRO A 117 14.89 -12.82 1.25
N LYS A 118 14.20 -13.37 0.25
CA LYS A 118 13.47 -12.60 -0.76
C LYS A 118 11.99 -12.96 -0.65
N ILE A 119 11.10 -11.99 -0.76
CA ILE A 119 9.65 -12.21 -0.64
C ILE A 119 9.19 -13.27 -1.65
N THR A 120 9.04 -14.50 -1.17
CA THR A 120 8.60 -15.67 -1.94
C THR A 120 7.76 -16.60 -1.08
N TYR A 121 7.14 -17.60 -1.69
CA TYR A 121 6.39 -18.59 -0.95
C TYR A 121 7.29 -19.45 -0.07
N SER A 122 6.87 -19.62 1.18
CA SER A 122 7.34 -20.63 2.12
C SER A 122 6.21 -20.98 3.08
N PRO A 123 5.95 -22.27 3.35
CA PRO A 123 4.91 -22.66 4.29
C PRO A 123 5.17 -22.14 5.70
N GLU A 124 6.43 -21.96 6.10
CA GLU A 124 6.81 -21.41 7.40
C GLU A 124 6.29 -19.98 7.61
N THR A 125 6.08 -19.22 6.52
CA THR A 125 5.53 -17.85 6.57
C THR A 125 4.17 -17.81 7.29
N TYR A 126 3.42 -18.90 7.25
CA TYR A 126 2.07 -18.97 7.82
C TYR A 126 2.03 -19.55 9.23
N GLU A 127 3.16 -19.97 9.78
CA GLU A 127 3.25 -20.47 11.14
C GLU A 127 3.07 -19.35 12.17
N GLU A 128 2.53 -19.69 13.34
CA GLU A 128 2.26 -18.73 14.41
C GLU A 128 3.53 -18.03 14.90
N LYS A 129 4.67 -18.75 14.99
CA LYS A 129 5.97 -18.14 15.38
C LYS A 129 6.42 -16.99 14.45
N VAL A 130 6.07 -17.07 13.14
CA VAL A 130 6.37 -16.00 12.18
C VAL A 130 5.40 -14.84 12.33
N PHE A 131 4.14 -15.15 12.61
CA PHE A 131 3.16 -14.11 12.94
C PHE A 131 3.52 -13.36 14.24
N GLU A 132 4.01 -14.06 15.27
CA GLU A 132 4.54 -13.42 16.48
C GLU A 132 5.77 -12.54 16.17
N THR A 133 6.63 -12.97 15.26
CA THR A 133 7.76 -12.14 14.78
C THR A 133 7.26 -10.87 14.09
N LEU A 134 6.19 -10.96 13.30
CA LEU A 134 5.53 -9.79 12.71
C LEU A 134 5.01 -8.86 13.80
N LEU A 135 4.31 -9.39 14.81
CA LEU A 135 3.77 -8.59 15.90
C LEU A 135 4.87 -7.83 16.66
N ASN A 136 6.01 -8.48 16.92
CA ASN A 136 7.16 -7.83 17.57
C ASN A 136 7.76 -6.72 16.67
N SER A 137 7.83 -6.94 15.37
CA SER A 137 8.30 -5.92 14.43
C SER A 137 7.34 -4.74 14.31
N ILE A 138 6.03 -5.00 14.33
CA ILE A 138 4.99 -3.96 14.35
C ILE A 138 5.08 -3.15 15.65
N ASP A 139 5.24 -3.81 16.80
CA ASP A 139 5.42 -3.12 18.08
C ASP A 139 6.60 -2.14 18.04
N PHE A 140 7.74 -2.58 17.52
CA PHE A 140 8.89 -1.70 17.33
C PHE A 140 8.57 -0.51 16.43
N MET A 141 7.99 -0.75 15.24
CA MET A 141 7.65 0.30 14.28
C MET A 141 6.61 1.28 14.84
N LEU A 142 5.60 0.78 15.55
CA LEU A 142 4.56 1.59 16.19
C LEU A 142 5.14 2.48 17.28
N ASN A 143 5.99 1.95 18.15
CA ASN A 143 6.68 2.74 19.17
C ASN A 143 7.53 3.87 18.55
N GLN A 144 8.15 3.65 17.39
CA GLN A 144 8.85 4.71 16.66
C GLN A 144 7.88 5.72 16.03
N ALA A 145 6.73 5.27 15.54
CA ALA A 145 5.71 6.15 14.96
C ALA A 145 5.13 7.09 16.03
N ILE A 146 4.76 6.56 17.20
CA ILE A 146 4.29 7.37 18.36
C ILE A 146 5.32 8.42 18.75
N LYS A 147 6.58 8.00 18.89
CA LYS A 147 7.68 8.90 19.30
C LYS A 147 7.90 10.08 18.33
N ASN A 148 7.59 9.89 17.05
CA ASN A 148 7.82 10.89 16.00
C ASN A 148 6.53 11.60 15.52
N ASP A 149 5.39 11.39 16.18
CA ASP A 149 4.07 11.88 15.75
C ASP A 149 3.80 11.52 14.27
N ALA A 150 4.05 10.27 13.91
CA ALA A 150 3.91 9.70 12.56
C ALA A 150 2.94 8.52 12.56
N ILE A 151 2.58 8.03 11.39
CA ILE A 151 1.72 6.87 11.19
C ILE A 151 2.56 5.71 10.65
N CYS A 152 2.56 4.59 11.36
CA CYS A 152 3.01 3.30 10.86
C CYS A 152 1.87 2.66 10.07
N ALA A 153 2.00 2.57 8.77
CA ALA A 153 0.97 1.99 7.92
C ALA A 153 1.41 0.62 7.39
N ILE A 154 0.59 -0.41 7.62
CA ILE A 154 0.86 -1.78 7.21
C ILE A 154 -0.08 -2.16 6.07
N GLU A 155 0.46 -2.76 5.02
CA GLU A 155 -0.31 -3.26 3.88
C GLU A 155 -0.47 -4.77 3.96
N PRO A 156 -1.69 -5.30 4.17
CA PRO A 156 -1.97 -6.72 4.09
C PRO A 156 -1.86 -7.24 2.65
N VAL A 157 -1.19 -8.38 2.46
CA VAL A 157 -1.04 -9.02 1.15
C VAL A 157 -1.27 -10.52 1.28
N ALA A 158 -2.20 -11.08 0.48
CA ALA A 158 -2.64 -12.47 0.62
C ALA A 158 -1.54 -13.50 0.40
N PHE A 159 -0.66 -13.29 -0.58
CA PHE A 159 0.38 -14.26 -0.93
C PHE A 159 1.60 -13.53 -1.54
N PRO A 160 2.79 -13.85 -1.11
CA PRO A 160 3.22 -14.83 -0.10
C PRO A 160 3.42 -14.28 1.32
N HIS A 161 2.71 -13.24 1.71
CA HIS A 161 2.96 -12.49 2.95
C HIS A 161 2.34 -13.11 4.20
N THR A 162 2.90 -12.77 5.37
CA THR A 162 2.46 -13.26 6.68
C THR A 162 1.05 -12.79 7.06
N MET A 163 0.72 -11.51 6.83
CA MET A 163 -0.62 -10.95 7.11
C MET A 163 -1.51 -11.10 5.86
N CYS A 164 -1.87 -12.33 5.55
CA CYS A 164 -2.43 -12.73 4.26
C CYS A 164 -3.95 -12.89 4.24
N THR A 165 -4.64 -12.61 5.34
CA THR A 165 -6.10 -12.72 5.44
C THR A 165 -6.69 -11.56 6.21
N VAL A 166 -8.00 -11.32 6.02
CA VAL A 166 -8.77 -10.35 6.82
C VAL A 166 -8.65 -10.69 8.30
N GLU A 167 -8.77 -11.97 8.66
CA GLU A 167 -8.66 -12.44 10.05
C GLU A 167 -7.30 -12.10 10.68
N ARG A 168 -6.18 -12.39 9.99
CA ARG A 168 -4.84 -12.04 10.51
C ARG A 168 -4.66 -10.52 10.61
N THR A 169 -5.25 -9.76 9.71
CA THR A 169 -5.26 -8.30 9.78
C THR A 169 -6.01 -7.82 11.02
N VAL A 170 -7.20 -8.36 11.27
CA VAL A 170 -7.98 -8.04 12.47
C VAL A 170 -7.21 -8.39 13.76
N ARG A 171 -6.54 -9.55 13.83
CA ARG A 171 -5.69 -9.92 14.98
C ARG A 171 -4.58 -8.89 15.26
N VAL A 172 -3.98 -8.30 14.23
CA VAL A 172 -3.01 -7.20 14.40
C VAL A 172 -3.70 -5.96 14.94
N LEU A 173 -4.84 -5.58 14.37
CA LEU A 173 -5.59 -4.39 14.80
C LEU A 173 -6.13 -4.52 16.23
N ASP A 174 -6.56 -5.71 16.65
CA ASP A 174 -7.04 -6.00 18.01
C ASP A 174 -5.91 -5.92 19.02
N LYS A 175 -4.69 -6.37 18.64
CA LYS A 175 -3.51 -6.29 19.52
C LYS A 175 -3.04 -4.86 19.70
N PHE A 176 -3.07 -4.04 18.64
CA PHE A 176 -2.55 -2.69 18.65
C PHE A 176 -3.68 -1.67 18.42
N GLN A 177 -4.27 -1.18 19.51
CA GLN A 177 -5.39 -0.23 19.46
C GLN A 177 -4.97 1.24 19.25
N ASP A 178 -3.68 1.50 19.10
CA ASP A 178 -3.13 2.86 18.95
C ASP A 178 -3.47 3.48 17.59
N GLU A 179 -3.77 4.77 17.57
CA GLU A 179 -4.14 5.52 16.38
C GLU A 179 -2.97 5.75 15.39
N HIS A 180 -1.73 5.57 15.84
CA HIS A 180 -0.54 5.64 14.98
C HIS A 180 -0.30 4.37 14.16
N LEU A 181 -1.04 3.29 14.41
CA LEU A 181 -1.06 2.12 13.52
C LEU A 181 -2.28 2.18 12.62
N LYS A 182 -2.04 2.26 11.33
CA LYS A 182 -3.08 2.28 10.28
C LYS A 182 -2.82 1.23 9.21
N LEU A 183 -3.75 1.09 8.30
CA LEU A 183 -3.65 0.19 7.15
C LEU A 183 -3.56 0.97 5.84
N ILE A 184 -2.69 0.48 4.96
CA ILE A 184 -2.81 0.67 3.52
C ILE A 184 -3.66 -0.51 3.02
N PHE A 185 -4.79 -0.23 2.41
CA PHE A 185 -5.68 -1.29 1.94
C PHE A 185 -5.71 -1.36 0.42
N ASP A 186 -5.20 -2.45 -0.09
CA ASP A 186 -5.40 -2.87 -1.47
C ASP A 186 -6.40 -4.04 -1.46
N PRO A 187 -7.65 -3.84 -1.92
CA PRO A 187 -8.61 -4.93 -1.94
C PRO A 187 -8.17 -6.10 -2.81
N ILE A 188 -7.38 -5.84 -3.86
CA ILE A 188 -6.91 -6.90 -4.76
C ILE A 188 -5.82 -7.73 -4.09
N ASN A 189 -4.98 -7.12 -3.25
CA ASN A 189 -3.96 -7.86 -2.50
C ASN A 189 -4.57 -8.95 -1.61
N LEU A 190 -5.73 -8.69 -1.00
CA LEU A 190 -6.42 -9.68 -0.15
C LEU A 190 -7.38 -10.62 -0.89
N VAL A 191 -7.64 -10.43 -2.19
CA VAL A 191 -8.40 -11.42 -2.97
C VAL A 191 -7.66 -12.77 -2.93
N PRO A 192 -8.32 -13.87 -2.54
CA PRO A 192 -7.74 -15.20 -2.52
C PRO A 192 -7.18 -15.65 -3.87
N ARG A 193 -6.31 -16.67 -3.86
CA ARG A 193 -5.66 -17.18 -5.07
C ARG A 193 -6.65 -17.69 -6.14
N LEU A 194 -7.81 -18.19 -5.71
CA LEU A 194 -8.88 -18.67 -6.61
C LEU A 194 -9.91 -17.58 -6.98
N GLY A 195 -9.65 -16.32 -6.60
CA GLY A 195 -10.59 -15.22 -6.78
C GLY A 195 -11.53 -15.01 -5.59
N ILE A 196 -12.50 -14.13 -5.74
CA ILE A 196 -13.54 -13.90 -4.74
C ILE A 196 -14.54 -15.06 -4.80
N PRO A 197 -14.79 -15.79 -3.70
CA PRO A 197 -15.76 -16.89 -3.70
C PRO A 197 -17.19 -16.35 -3.81
N GLU A 198 -18.05 -17.10 -4.51
CA GLU A 198 -19.49 -16.90 -4.46
C GLU A 198 -20.04 -17.21 -3.05
N LEU A 199 -21.27 -16.80 -2.75
CA LEU A 199 -21.86 -17.00 -1.41
C LEU A 199 -22.07 -18.49 -1.05
N ASP A 200 -22.14 -19.35 -2.04
CA ASP A 200 -22.21 -20.81 -1.87
C ASP A 200 -20.83 -21.49 -1.79
N GLY A 201 -19.74 -20.69 -1.79
CA GLY A 201 -18.36 -21.16 -1.75
C GLY A 201 -17.77 -21.60 -3.10
N SER A 202 -18.53 -21.57 -4.17
CA SER A 202 -18.02 -21.85 -5.53
C SER A 202 -17.18 -20.68 -6.05
N TYR A 203 -16.50 -20.87 -7.19
CA TYR A 203 -15.69 -19.84 -7.82
C TYR A 203 -16.08 -19.65 -9.30
N ARG A 204 -16.01 -18.40 -9.75
CA ARG A 204 -16.24 -18.01 -11.14
C ARG A 204 -15.11 -17.13 -11.65
N ALA A 205 -14.86 -17.14 -12.95
CA ALA A 205 -13.89 -16.27 -13.60
C ALA A 205 -14.22 -14.77 -13.36
N ILE A 206 -15.50 -14.44 -13.38
CA ILE A 206 -16.04 -13.12 -13.00
C ILE A 206 -17.01 -13.36 -11.84
N PRO A 207 -16.63 -13.01 -10.60
CA PRO A 207 -17.49 -13.16 -9.44
C PRO A 207 -18.79 -12.36 -9.58
N SER A 208 -19.89 -12.87 -9.04
CA SER A 208 -21.17 -12.18 -9.06
C SER A 208 -21.08 -10.82 -8.34
N GLN A 209 -21.98 -9.92 -8.67
CA GLN A 209 -22.05 -8.62 -7.97
C GLN A 209 -22.25 -8.79 -6.46
N GLU A 210 -23.05 -9.78 -6.07
CA GLU A 210 -23.34 -10.06 -4.69
C GLU A 210 -22.11 -10.58 -3.92
N ALA A 211 -21.35 -11.50 -4.53
CA ALA A 211 -20.08 -12.00 -3.98
C ALA A 211 -19.06 -10.86 -3.81
N GLN A 212 -18.92 -10.00 -4.81
CA GLN A 212 -18.00 -8.86 -4.74
C GLN A 212 -18.44 -7.84 -3.70
N LEU A 213 -19.74 -7.53 -3.59
CA LEU A 213 -20.25 -6.64 -2.56
C LEU A 213 -20.02 -7.22 -1.15
N ASN A 214 -20.27 -8.51 -0.95
CA ASN A 214 -19.99 -9.19 0.31
C ASN A 214 -18.50 -9.11 0.70
N TYR A 215 -17.59 -9.38 -0.24
CA TYR A 215 -16.15 -9.24 -0.03
C TYR A 215 -15.76 -7.81 0.36
N ILE A 216 -16.23 -6.82 -0.40
CA ILE A 216 -15.95 -5.39 -0.18
C ILE A 216 -16.44 -4.97 1.21
N THR A 217 -17.68 -5.28 1.56
CA THR A 217 -18.26 -4.89 2.85
C THR A 217 -17.57 -5.58 4.02
N THR A 218 -17.26 -6.88 3.89
CA THR A 218 -16.50 -7.62 4.91
C THR A 218 -15.15 -6.95 5.22
N CYS A 219 -14.38 -6.58 4.21
CA CYS A 219 -13.10 -5.91 4.40
C CYS A 219 -13.26 -4.51 5.00
N LEU A 220 -14.16 -3.69 4.44
CA LEU A 220 -14.36 -2.32 4.90
C LEU A 220 -14.93 -2.25 6.32
N ASP A 221 -15.82 -3.19 6.71
CA ASP A 221 -16.37 -3.26 8.06
C ASP A 221 -15.34 -3.77 9.08
N ALA A 222 -14.43 -4.67 8.67
CA ALA A 222 -13.34 -5.14 9.51
C ALA A 222 -12.27 -4.06 9.77
N PHE A 223 -11.98 -3.22 8.78
CA PHE A 223 -10.86 -2.26 8.85
C PHE A 223 -11.27 -0.85 9.25
N LYS A 224 -12.49 -0.41 8.87
CA LYS A 224 -13.10 0.87 9.28
C LYS A 224 -12.14 2.07 9.24
N GLU A 225 -12.12 2.82 10.34
CA GLU A 225 -11.30 4.02 10.57
C GLU A 225 -9.79 3.76 10.71
N ARG A 226 -9.38 2.48 10.67
CA ARG A 226 -7.96 2.12 10.65
C ARG A 226 -7.33 2.29 9.24
N LEU A 227 -8.15 2.54 8.22
CA LEU A 227 -7.67 2.82 6.87
C LEU A 227 -7.09 4.23 6.78
N CYS A 228 -5.90 4.38 6.20
CA CYS A 228 -5.29 5.68 5.92
C CYS A 228 -4.96 5.91 4.44
N ILE A 229 -4.75 4.85 3.68
CA ILE A 229 -4.49 4.86 2.22
C ILE A 229 -5.25 3.69 1.60
N ILE A 230 -5.74 3.87 0.38
CA ILE A 230 -6.25 2.79 -0.48
C ILE A 230 -5.37 2.68 -1.71
N HIS A 231 -4.93 1.48 -2.06
CA HIS A 231 -4.32 1.18 -3.35
C HIS A 231 -5.37 0.66 -4.32
N CYS A 232 -5.25 1.07 -5.58
CA CYS A 232 -6.15 0.67 -6.66
C CYS A 232 -5.39 0.02 -7.80
N LYS A 233 -5.63 -1.27 -7.98
CA LYS A 233 -5.22 -2.08 -9.15
C LYS A 233 -6.33 -3.07 -9.48
N ASP A 234 -6.11 -3.98 -10.41
CA ASP A 234 -7.13 -4.95 -10.78
C ASP A 234 -6.57 -6.36 -10.90
N TYR A 235 -7.44 -7.33 -11.12
CA TYR A 235 -7.07 -8.71 -11.32
C TYR A 235 -8.03 -9.42 -12.29
N ILE A 236 -7.56 -10.52 -12.84
CA ILE A 236 -8.35 -11.55 -13.54
C ILE A 236 -7.96 -12.92 -12.98
N LEU A 237 -8.74 -13.94 -13.28
CA LEU A 237 -8.25 -15.30 -13.17
C LEU A 237 -7.60 -15.70 -14.51
N ASN A 238 -6.42 -16.34 -14.45
CA ASN A 238 -5.75 -16.89 -15.63
C ASN A 238 -6.44 -18.19 -16.11
N GLU A 239 -5.88 -18.82 -17.15
CA GLU A 239 -6.41 -20.07 -17.72
C GLU A 239 -6.45 -21.23 -16.72
N ASP A 240 -5.59 -21.21 -15.70
CA ASP A 240 -5.58 -22.20 -14.61
C ASP A 240 -6.58 -21.88 -13.49
N GLY A 241 -7.40 -20.84 -13.64
CA GLY A 241 -8.33 -20.36 -12.61
C GLY A 241 -7.66 -19.69 -11.41
N LEU A 242 -6.40 -19.23 -11.56
CA LEU A 242 -5.64 -18.61 -10.51
C LEU A 242 -5.60 -17.09 -10.68
N LYS A 243 -5.63 -16.36 -9.56
CA LYS A 243 -5.53 -14.90 -9.56
C LYS A 243 -4.23 -14.44 -10.25
N LYS A 244 -4.39 -13.63 -11.29
CA LYS A 244 -3.36 -12.77 -11.85
C LYS A 244 -3.72 -11.35 -11.45
N GLY A 245 -3.05 -10.81 -10.43
CA GLY A 245 -3.17 -9.44 -9.96
C GLY A 245 -2.28 -8.50 -10.75
N ASP A 246 -2.07 -7.30 -10.19
CA ASP A 246 -1.18 -6.27 -10.73
C ASP A 246 -1.59 -5.74 -12.13
N LEU A 247 -2.87 -5.76 -12.42
CA LEU A 247 -3.42 -5.10 -13.60
C LEU A 247 -3.78 -3.64 -13.29
N PRO A 248 -3.73 -2.75 -14.30
CA PRO A 248 -4.26 -1.40 -14.14
C PRO A 248 -5.73 -1.43 -13.68
N VAL A 249 -6.10 -0.52 -12.79
CA VAL A 249 -7.49 -0.39 -12.31
C VAL A 249 -8.47 -0.26 -13.47
N THR A 250 -9.64 -0.88 -13.36
CA THR A 250 -10.71 -0.97 -14.37
C THR A 250 -10.40 -1.84 -15.61
N THR A 251 -9.32 -2.61 -15.59
CA THR A 251 -8.98 -3.54 -16.69
C THR A 251 -9.20 -5.01 -16.35
N GLY A 252 -9.60 -5.29 -15.12
CA GLY A 252 -9.91 -6.63 -14.62
C GLY A 252 -11.39 -6.83 -14.33
N VAL A 253 -11.67 -7.62 -13.29
CA VAL A 253 -13.04 -8.06 -12.94
C VAL A 253 -13.58 -7.45 -11.65
N PHE A 254 -12.76 -6.65 -10.93
CA PHE A 254 -13.17 -6.06 -9.66
C PHE A 254 -14.15 -4.90 -9.86
N ARG A 255 -15.21 -4.86 -9.07
CA ARG A 255 -16.28 -3.84 -9.14
C ARG A 255 -15.90 -2.60 -8.35
N TRP A 256 -15.01 -1.79 -8.93
CA TRP A 256 -14.58 -0.51 -8.36
C TRP A 256 -15.74 0.47 -8.14
N ASP A 257 -16.76 0.45 -8.97
CA ASP A 257 -17.98 1.24 -8.78
C ASP A 257 -18.68 0.91 -7.45
N LEU A 258 -18.80 -0.38 -7.11
CA LEU A 258 -19.35 -0.83 -5.82
C LEU A 258 -18.44 -0.41 -4.66
N PHE A 259 -17.12 -0.56 -4.82
CA PHE A 259 -16.14 -0.20 -3.80
C PHE A 259 -16.22 1.29 -3.45
N PHE A 260 -16.20 2.17 -4.44
CA PHE A 260 -16.33 3.61 -4.26
C PHE A 260 -17.68 4.01 -3.63
N LYS A 261 -18.77 3.32 -4.01
CA LYS A 261 -20.08 3.51 -3.39
C LYS A 261 -20.06 3.17 -1.89
N GLU A 262 -19.44 2.05 -1.51
CA GLU A 262 -19.34 1.63 -0.12
C GLU A 262 -18.39 2.51 0.71
N LEU A 263 -17.34 3.07 0.12
CA LEU A 263 -16.51 4.09 0.78
C LEU A 263 -17.32 5.34 1.12
N ARG A 264 -18.12 5.86 0.17
CA ARG A 264 -19.00 7.03 0.43
C ARG A 264 -20.01 6.76 1.53
N LYS A 265 -20.67 5.60 1.49
CA LYS A 265 -21.66 5.19 2.48
C LYS A 265 -21.10 5.17 3.90
N ARG A 266 -19.79 4.87 4.05
CA ARG A 266 -19.07 4.84 5.32
C ARG A 266 -18.34 6.14 5.66
N ASN A 267 -18.43 7.17 4.82
CA ASN A 267 -17.67 8.43 4.94
C ASN A 267 -16.14 8.22 5.02
N LEU A 268 -15.62 7.21 4.33
CA LEU A 268 -14.19 6.90 4.27
C LEU A 268 -13.54 7.65 3.10
N TYR A 269 -13.00 8.83 3.38
CA TYR A 269 -12.36 9.72 2.39
C TYR A 269 -10.84 9.80 2.63
N VAL A 270 -10.14 8.68 2.41
CA VAL A 270 -8.67 8.62 2.46
C VAL A 270 -8.08 8.77 1.06
N PRO A 271 -6.79 9.13 0.91
CA PRO A 271 -6.12 9.12 -0.39
C PRO A 271 -6.19 7.75 -1.07
N ILE A 272 -6.44 7.75 -2.37
CA ILE A 272 -6.52 6.55 -3.20
C ILE A 272 -5.38 6.62 -4.22
N LEU A 273 -4.50 5.63 -4.23
CA LEU A 273 -3.31 5.63 -5.07
C LEU A 273 -3.40 4.52 -6.12
N LEU A 274 -3.32 4.91 -7.38
CA LEU A 274 -3.33 3.98 -8.49
C LEU A 274 -2.00 3.25 -8.58
N GLU A 275 -2.05 1.92 -8.72
CA GLU A 275 -0.89 1.05 -8.88
C GLU A 275 -0.89 0.32 -10.24
N ASN A 276 0.30 -0.06 -10.70
CA ASN A 276 0.53 -0.83 -11.93
C ASN A 276 -0.09 -0.17 -13.18
N HIS A 277 -0.20 1.13 -13.16
CA HIS A 277 -0.83 1.87 -14.24
C HIS A 277 0.16 2.21 -15.36
N ASN A 278 -0.38 2.41 -16.55
CA ASN A 278 0.36 2.97 -17.65
C ASN A 278 0.20 4.50 -17.65
N PRO A 279 1.28 5.28 -17.51
CA PRO A 279 1.19 6.75 -17.52
C PRO A 279 0.44 7.33 -18.73
N LYS A 280 0.51 6.66 -19.89
CA LYS A 280 -0.15 7.13 -21.12
C LYS A 280 -1.69 7.06 -21.07
N THR A 281 -2.25 6.16 -20.26
CA THR A 281 -3.71 5.97 -20.14
C THR A 281 -4.29 6.56 -18.86
N LEU A 282 -3.46 7.15 -17.99
CA LEU A 282 -3.90 7.65 -16.67
C LEU A 282 -5.02 8.68 -16.72
N LYS A 283 -5.00 9.59 -17.70
CA LYS A 283 -6.05 10.60 -17.84
C LYS A 283 -7.42 9.98 -18.11
N GLU A 284 -7.46 8.94 -18.94
CA GLU A 284 -8.67 8.18 -19.25
C GLU A 284 -9.13 7.36 -18.03
N THR A 285 -8.18 6.74 -17.33
CA THR A 285 -8.45 6.02 -16.08
C THR A 285 -9.06 6.94 -15.02
N LEU A 286 -8.47 8.13 -14.79
CA LEU A 286 -9.02 9.12 -13.88
C LEU A 286 -10.41 9.58 -14.28
N ALA A 287 -10.66 9.82 -15.58
CA ALA A 287 -11.99 10.18 -16.09
C ALA A 287 -13.03 9.07 -15.83
N THR A 288 -12.62 7.81 -15.89
CA THR A 288 -13.49 6.67 -15.58
C THR A 288 -13.79 6.59 -14.08
N LEU A 289 -12.76 6.68 -13.23
CA LEU A 289 -12.93 6.60 -11.77
C LEU A 289 -13.75 7.77 -11.19
N ASN A 290 -13.67 8.94 -11.80
CA ASN A 290 -14.46 10.09 -11.40
C ASN A 290 -15.97 9.93 -11.66
N LYS A 291 -16.39 8.94 -12.45
CA LYS A 291 -17.80 8.59 -12.68
C LYS A 291 -18.38 7.71 -11.56
N PHE A 292 -17.51 7.02 -10.85
CA PHE A 292 -17.88 6.18 -9.70
C PHE A 292 -18.04 7.03 -8.44
#